data_852420c3886d5d8f07059149b2f56455
#
_entry.id   852420c3886d5d8f07059149b2f56455
#
_cell.length_a   1.000
_cell.length_b   1.000
_cell.length_c   1.000
_cell.angle_alpha   90.00
_cell.angle_beta   90.00
_cell.angle_gamma   90.00
#
_symmetry.space_group_name_H-M   'P 1'
#
loop_
_entity.id
_entity.type
_entity.pdbx_description
1 polymer ?
#
loop_
_entity_poly.entity_id
_entity_poly.type
_entity_poly.pdbx_seq_one_letter_code
_entity_poly.pdbx_strand_id
1 'polypeptide(L)'
;MTKIHDRQAIIMEYVKGDSVGDLLLNNLNEAERYIGLCVNEQKKIHAICVNIDDMESMREKLKRQIKSVHKLDEKQKENILNKLDAIKFEHRLCHGDLHPFNLILSNGNVKIIDWVDATSGDIRADVFRTYLLYAQASVELAEMYLHIYCRNTGLSRDEIFQWAPIIIAARLTEKVSANNNELLNKLMLQYCN
;
A
#
# COMPACT_ATOMS: atom_id res chain seq x y z
N MET A 1 12.81 -12.91 18.39
CA MET A 1 12.39 -11.67 19.06
C MET A 1 13.17 -11.54 20.34
N THR A 2 13.62 -10.33 20.67
CA THR A 2 14.31 -10.02 21.94
C THR A 2 13.52 -8.98 22.73
N LYS A 3 13.83 -8.77 24.01
CA LYS A 3 13.23 -7.69 24.80
C LYS A 3 14.29 -6.65 25.14
N ILE A 4 13.95 -5.38 24.94
CA ILE A 4 14.75 -4.23 25.32
C ILE A 4 13.84 -3.31 26.15
N HIS A 5 14.23 -3.05 27.43
CA HIS A 5 13.43 -2.25 28.37
C HIS A 5 11.95 -2.67 28.43
N ASP A 6 11.70 -4.00 28.61
CA ASP A 6 10.37 -4.64 28.64
C ASP A 6 9.51 -4.51 27.38
N ARG A 7 10.06 -3.98 26.30
CA ARG A 7 9.41 -3.93 24.99
C ARG A 7 9.92 -5.04 24.09
N GLN A 8 9.04 -5.61 23.30
CA GLN A 8 9.45 -6.54 22.23
C GLN A 8 10.24 -5.76 21.17
N ALA A 9 11.36 -6.32 20.75
CA ALA A 9 12.23 -5.73 19.75
C ALA A 9 12.58 -6.76 18.68
N ILE A 10 12.71 -6.28 17.45
CA ILE A 10 13.20 -7.05 16.30
C ILE A 10 14.60 -6.52 15.99
N ILE A 11 15.58 -7.42 15.92
CA ILE A 11 16.92 -7.10 15.44
C ILE A 11 16.98 -7.51 13.97
N MET A 12 17.34 -6.58 13.12
CA MET A 12 17.44 -6.81 11.68
C MET A 12 18.74 -6.20 11.13
N GLU A 13 19.11 -6.58 9.91
CA GLU A 13 20.23 -5.97 9.20
C GLU A 13 20.00 -4.46 9.05
N TYR A 14 21.07 -3.68 9.30
CA TYR A 14 21.04 -2.25 8.98
C TYR A 14 21.42 -2.05 7.49
N VAL A 15 20.50 -1.48 6.73
CA VAL A 15 20.74 -1.11 5.33
C VAL A 15 21.29 0.32 5.28
N LYS A 16 22.57 0.46 4.89
CA LYS A 16 23.20 1.78 4.73
C LYS A 16 22.80 2.37 3.37
N GLY A 17 22.30 3.61 3.37
CA GLY A 17 21.91 4.34 2.17
C GLY A 17 20.91 5.43 2.49
N ASP A 18 20.52 6.19 1.47
CA ASP A 18 19.48 7.21 1.57
C ASP A 18 18.12 6.61 1.19
N SER A 19 17.06 7.02 1.87
CA SER A 19 15.73 6.62 1.42
C SER A 19 15.38 7.31 0.10
N VAL A 20 14.68 6.58 -0.77
CA VAL A 20 14.17 7.18 -2.02
C VAL A 20 13.22 8.34 -1.71
N GLY A 21 12.55 8.31 -0.54
CA GLY A 21 11.71 9.39 -0.05
C GLY A 21 12.48 10.68 0.22
N ASP A 22 13.62 10.60 0.92
CA ASP A 22 14.47 11.77 1.19
C ASP A 22 15.07 12.31 -0.11
N LEU A 23 15.51 11.43 -1.02
CA LEU A 23 16.03 11.84 -2.33
C LEU A 23 14.95 12.55 -3.17
N LEU A 24 13.72 12.03 -3.17
CA LEU A 24 12.58 12.64 -3.84
C LEU A 24 12.25 14.03 -3.29
N LEU A 25 12.17 14.17 -1.97
CA LEU A 25 11.85 15.46 -1.33
C LEU A 25 12.93 16.52 -1.58
N ASN A 26 14.19 16.11 -1.62
CA ASN A 26 15.32 17.01 -1.89
C ASN A 26 15.45 17.38 -3.38
N ASN A 27 14.85 16.61 -4.29
CA ASN A 27 14.98 16.80 -5.75
C ASN A 27 13.67 16.55 -6.48
N LEU A 28 12.68 17.39 -6.24
CA LEU A 28 11.34 17.26 -6.88
C LEU A 28 11.39 17.34 -8.41
N ASN A 29 12.40 17.99 -8.99
CA ASN A 29 12.61 18.03 -10.44
C ASN A 29 12.93 16.63 -11.03
N GLU A 30 13.39 15.69 -10.20
CA GLU A 30 13.64 14.30 -10.58
C GLU A 30 12.54 13.33 -10.10
N ALA A 31 11.35 13.85 -9.73
CA ALA A 31 10.27 13.05 -9.15
C ALA A 31 9.90 11.84 -10.01
N GLU A 32 9.79 12.00 -11.33
CA GLU A 32 9.48 10.89 -12.25
C GLU A 32 10.52 9.78 -12.17
N ARG A 33 11.80 10.10 -12.02
CA ARG A 33 12.88 9.13 -11.86
C ARG A 33 12.74 8.33 -10.57
N TYR A 34 12.54 9.02 -9.43
CA TYR A 34 12.43 8.36 -8.13
C TYR A 34 11.15 7.54 -7.98
N ILE A 35 10.03 8.05 -8.48
CA ILE A 35 8.78 7.30 -8.51
C ILE A 35 8.90 6.11 -9.47
N GLY A 36 9.58 6.27 -10.60
CA GLY A 36 9.90 5.17 -11.51
C GLY A 36 10.70 4.04 -10.85
N LEU A 37 11.66 4.37 -9.97
CA LEU A 37 12.35 3.37 -9.15
C LEU A 37 11.37 2.61 -8.24
N CYS A 38 10.49 3.33 -7.53
CA CYS A 38 9.49 2.70 -6.67
C CYS A 38 8.57 1.75 -7.45
N VAL A 39 8.07 2.18 -8.60
CA VAL A 39 7.23 1.36 -9.49
C VAL A 39 7.98 0.11 -9.97
N ASN A 40 9.24 0.25 -10.36
CA ASN A 40 10.05 -0.88 -10.83
C ASN A 40 10.25 -1.93 -9.73
N GLU A 41 10.54 -1.50 -8.50
CA GLU A 41 10.68 -2.44 -7.37
C GLU A 41 9.34 -3.10 -7.02
N GLN A 42 8.24 -2.34 -7.02
CA GLN A 42 6.91 -2.90 -6.76
C GLN A 42 6.52 -3.95 -7.82
N LYS A 43 6.83 -3.71 -9.09
CA LYS A 43 6.63 -4.70 -10.16
C LYS A 43 7.41 -6.00 -9.92
N LYS A 44 8.64 -5.91 -9.42
CA LYS A 44 9.43 -7.11 -9.08
C LYS A 44 8.77 -7.90 -7.96
N ILE A 45 8.25 -7.24 -6.93
CA ILE A 45 7.47 -7.87 -5.85
C ILE A 45 6.24 -8.56 -6.43
N HIS A 46 5.46 -7.86 -7.24
CA HIS A 46 4.22 -8.34 -7.85
C HIS A 46 4.42 -9.48 -8.87
N ALA A 47 5.63 -9.69 -9.35
CA ALA A 47 5.95 -10.84 -10.20
C ALA A 47 6.07 -12.15 -9.40
N ILE A 48 6.19 -12.09 -8.07
CA ILE A 48 6.36 -13.25 -7.20
C ILE A 48 4.99 -13.87 -6.90
N CYS A 49 4.80 -15.12 -7.35
CA CYS A 49 3.67 -15.93 -6.95
C CYS A 49 3.88 -16.44 -5.52
N VAL A 50 2.84 -16.38 -4.69
CA VAL A 50 2.89 -16.79 -3.30
C VAL A 50 1.80 -17.80 -3.01
N ASN A 51 2.13 -18.91 -2.31
CA ASN A 51 1.12 -19.82 -1.80
C ASN A 51 0.37 -19.18 -0.62
N ILE A 52 -0.94 -19.42 -0.56
CA ILE A 52 -1.80 -18.91 0.52
C ILE A 52 -1.31 -19.37 1.90
N ASP A 53 -0.76 -20.58 1.99
CA ASP A 53 -0.34 -21.19 3.27
C ASP A 53 0.97 -20.60 3.82
N ASP A 54 1.74 -19.90 2.98
CA ASP A 54 3.06 -19.38 3.36
C ASP A 54 3.01 -18.01 4.03
N MET A 55 1.91 -17.26 3.87
CA MET A 55 1.75 -15.92 4.48
C MET A 55 0.29 -15.51 4.63
N GLU A 56 0.04 -14.44 5.40
CA GLU A 56 -1.30 -13.93 5.62
C GLU A 56 -2.01 -13.59 4.30
N SER A 57 -3.25 -14.06 4.13
CA SER A 57 -4.09 -13.69 3.01
C SER A 57 -4.54 -12.23 3.12
N MET A 58 -4.31 -11.42 2.08
CA MET A 58 -4.83 -10.05 1.99
C MET A 58 -6.34 -10.00 2.20
N ARG A 59 -7.10 -10.96 1.64
CA ARG A 59 -8.55 -11.02 1.78
C ARG A 59 -8.97 -11.15 3.25
N GLU A 60 -8.35 -12.06 3.99
CA GLU A 60 -8.68 -12.27 5.39
C GLU A 60 -8.24 -11.07 6.27
N LYS A 61 -7.08 -10.48 5.99
CA LYS A 61 -6.61 -9.24 6.63
C LYS A 61 -7.63 -8.11 6.43
N LEU A 62 -8.06 -7.86 5.19
CA LEU A 62 -9.03 -6.82 4.86
C LEU A 62 -10.39 -7.08 5.49
N LYS A 63 -10.89 -8.32 5.47
CA LYS A 63 -12.14 -8.69 6.16
C LYS A 63 -12.09 -8.37 7.66
N ARG A 64 -10.99 -8.73 8.31
CA ARG A 64 -10.79 -8.46 9.74
C ARG A 64 -10.77 -6.96 10.02
N GLN A 65 -10.04 -6.18 9.21
CA GLN A 65 -9.97 -4.73 9.34
C GLN A 65 -11.35 -4.09 9.13
N ILE A 66 -12.06 -4.37 8.04
CA ILE A 66 -13.37 -3.78 7.72
C ILE A 66 -14.39 -4.07 8.84
N LYS A 67 -14.45 -5.29 9.36
CA LYS A 67 -15.33 -5.64 10.47
C LYS A 67 -15.07 -4.83 11.74
N SER A 68 -13.82 -4.42 11.98
CA SER A 68 -13.42 -3.64 13.16
C SER A 68 -13.63 -2.13 13.02
N VAL A 69 -14.03 -1.62 11.85
CA VAL A 69 -14.28 -0.18 11.64
C VAL A 69 -15.53 0.28 12.40
N HIS A 70 -15.37 1.22 13.33
CA HIS A 70 -16.49 1.79 14.07
C HIS A 70 -17.24 2.92 13.32
N LYS A 71 -16.60 3.52 12.30
CA LYS A 71 -17.16 4.64 11.52
C LYS A 71 -18.15 4.20 10.43
N LEU A 72 -18.24 2.91 10.12
CA LEU A 72 -19.16 2.34 9.15
C LEU A 72 -20.30 1.63 9.85
N ASP A 73 -21.53 1.81 9.33
CA ASP A 73 -22.66 1.00 9.76
C ASP A 73 -22.59 -0.43 9.19
N GLU A 74 -23.41 -1.33 9.71
CA GLU A 74 -23.36 -2.75 9.33
C GLU A 74 -23.71 -2.97 7.85
N LYS A 75 -24.62 -2.17 7.27
CA LYS A 75 -24.99 -2.26 5.85
C LYS A 75 -23.83 -1.83 4.96
N GLN A 76 -23.12 -0.77 5.32
CA GLN A 76 -21.92 -0.32 4.61
C GLN A 76 -20.82 -1.40 4.65
N LYS A 77 -20.57 -1.98 5.84
CA LYS A 77 -19.60 -3.07 5.98
C LYS A 77 -19.97 -4.27 5.10
N GLU A 78 -21.23 -4.70 5.14
CA GLU A 78 -21.72 -5.82 4.34
C GLU A 78 -21.53 -5.56 2.84
N ASN A 79 -21.90 -4.38 2.36
CA ASN A 79 -21.71 -4.00 0.96
C ASN A 79 -20.22 -4.06 0.53
N ILE A 80 -19.32 -3.56 1.37
CA ILE A 80 -17.88 -3.56 1.08
C ILE A 80 -17.32 -4.99 1.11
N LEU A 81 -17.74 -5.81 2.08
CA LEU A 81 -17.33 -7.22 2.16
C LEU A 81 -17.85 -8.02 0.97
N ASN A 82 -19.06 -7.78 0.52
CA ASN A 82 -19.61 -8.41 -0.69
C ASN A 82 -18.80 -8.03 -1.95
N LYS A 83 -18.38 -6.75 -2.08
CA LYS A 83 -17.48 -6.32 -3.16
C LYS A 83 -16.14 -7.06 -3.08
N LEU A 84 -15.54 -7.17 -1.88
CA LEU A 84 -14.29 -7.89 -1.67
C LEU A 84 -14.40 -9.37 -2.07
N ASP A 85 -15.50 -10.04 -1.71
CA ASP A 85 -15.71 -11.45 -2.02
C ASP A 85 -15.98 -11.70 -3.51
N ALA A 86 -16.54 -10.74 -4.22
CA ALA A 86 -16.80 -10.82 -5.66
C ALA A 86 -15.52 -10.68 -6.51
N ILE A 87 -14.47 -10.02 -6.02
CA ILE A 87 -13.23 -9.83 -6.79
C ILE A 87 -12.43 -11.13 -6.85
N LYS A 88 -12.14 -11.58 -8.08
CA LYS A 88 -11.21 -12.70 -8.33
C LYS A 88 -9.84 -12.14 -8.68
N PHE A 89 -8.79 -12.77 -8.15
CA PHE A 89 -7.41 -12.39 -8.40
C PHE A 89 -6.44 -13.56 -8.23
N GLU A 90 -5.25 -13.41 -8.79
CA GLU A 90 -4.10 -14.28 -8.54
C GLU A 90 -3.37 -13.86 -7.27
N HIS A 91 -2.87 -14.82 -6.53
CA HIS A 91 -2.12 -14.57 -5.31
C HIS A 91 -0.68 -14.19 -5.63
N ARG A 92 -0.36 -12.93 -5.41
CA ARG A 92 0.96 -12.34 -5.59
C ARG A 92 1.48 -11.78 -4.28
N LEU A 93 2.81 -11.66 -4.17
CA LEU A 93 3.40 -10.95 -3.05
C LEU A 93 3.01 -9.47 -3.13
N CYS A 94 2.42 -8.95 -2.05
CA CYS A 94 2.05 -7.56 -1.88
C CYS A 94 2.76 -7.03 -0.63
N HIS A 95 3.33 -5.83 -0.72
CA HIS A 95 4.05 -5.23 0.40
C HIS A 95 3.10 -4.66 1.46
N GLY A 96 1.99 -4.06 1.02
CA GLY A 96 0.97 -3.48 1.90
C GLY A 96 1.28 -2.08 2.44
N ASP A 97 2.54 -1.64 2.39
CA ASP A 97 2.96 -0.29 2.84
C ASP A 97 4.15 0.24 2.02
N LEU A 98 4.16 0.01 0.70
CA LEU A 98 5.25 0.43 -0.17
C LEU A 98 5.17 1.93 -0.46
N HIS A 99 5.98 2.71 0.23
CA HIS A 99 6.17 4.13 -0.02
C HIS A 99 7.67 4.45 -0.15
N PRO A 100 8.07 5.63 -0.70
CA PRO A 100 9.47 5.92 -1.01
C PRO A 100 10.43 5.81 0.18
N PHE A 101 9.98 6.03 1.42
CA PHE A 101 10.81 5.91 2.61
C PHE A 101 11.10 4.44 3.01
N ASN A 102 10.33 3.48 2.48
CA ASN A 102 10.60 2.06 2.65
C ASN A 102 11.51 1.46 1.56
N LEU A 103 12.06 2.32 0.69
CA LEU A 103 13.05 1.95 -0.31
C LEU A 103 14.36 2.68 -0.02
N ILE A 104 15.42 1.93 0.22
CA ILE A 104 16.75 2.46 0.53
C ILE A 104 17.66 2.27 -0.70
N LEU A 105 18.21 3.36 -1.21
CA LEU A 105 19.19 3.31 -2.28
C LEU A 105 20.58 3.07 -1.68
N SER A 106 21.10 1.87 -1.88
CA SER A 106 22.37 1.41 -1.33
C SER A 106 23.30 0.92 -2.45
N ASN A 107 24.42 1.58 -2.67
CA ASN A 107 25.41 1.20 -3.68
C ASN A 107 24.80 0.95 -5.08
N GLY A 108 23.90 1.82 -5.51
CA GLY A 108 23.20 1.73 -6.81
C GLY A 108 22.09 0.69 -6.89
N ASN A 109 21.83 -0.06 -5.81
CA ASN A 109 20.73 -1.02 -5.70
C ASN A 109 19.66 -0.51 -4.74
N VAL A 110 18.40 -0.82 -5.02
CA VAL A 110 17.30 -0.53 -4.09
C VAL A 110 17.08 -1.74 -3.18
N LYS A 111 17.01 -1.47 -1.89
CA LYS A 111 16.61 -2.42 -0.85
C LYS A 111 15.25 -2.00 -0.31
N ILE A 112 14.36 -2.97 -0.15
CA ILE A 112 13.02 -2.77 0.38
C ILE A 112 13.01 -3.22 1.84
N ILE A 113 12.46 -2.37 2.70
CA ILE A 113 12.38 -2.61 4.15
C ILE A 113 10.92 -2.56 4.61
N ASP A 114 10.68 -2.95 5.86
CA ASP A 114 9.37 -2.88 6.54
C ASP A 114 8.26 -3.73 5.89
N TRP A 115 8.48 -5.03 5.90
CA TRP A 115 7.56 -6.04 5.36
C TRP A 115 6.45 -6.47 6.33
N VAL A 116 6.19 -5.71 7.39
CA VAL A 116 5.23 -6.06 8.45
C VAL A 116 3.81 -6.23 7.91
N ASP A 117 3.46 -5.46 6.89
CA ASP A 117 2.15 -5.47 6.26
C ASP A 117 2.03 -6.39 5.03
N ALA A 118 3.10 -7.15 4.74
CA ALA A 118 3.13 -8.01 3.57
C ALA A 118 2.04 -9.10 3.61
N THR A 119 1.46 -9.37 2.45
CA THR A 119 0.36 -10.35 2.28
C THR A 119 0.45 -11.06 0.94
N SER A 120 -0.18 -12.25 0.87
CA SER A 120 -0.56 -12.90 -0.37
C SER A 120 -1.86 -12.28 -0.89
N GLY A 121 -1.83 -11.54 -2.01
CA GLY A 121 -2.99 -10.74 -2.43
C GLY A 121 -3.04 -10.32 -3.88
N ASP A 122 -3.92 -9.37 -4.14
CA ASP A 122 -4.10 -8.73 -5.44
C ASP A 122 -3.17 -7.52 -5.60
N ILE A 123 -2.39 -7.52 -6.66
CA ILE A 123 -1.47 -6.42 -6.98
C ILE A 123 -2.20 -5.09 -7.15
N ARG A 124 -3.44 -5.09 -7.66
CA ARG A 124 -4.25 -3.87 -7.86
C ARG A 124 -4.61 -3.21 -6.52
N ALA A 125 -4.90 -4.03 -5.50
CA ALA A 125 -5.14 -3.57 -4.13
C ALA A 125 -3.88 -2.92 -3.54
N ASP A 126 -2.72 -3.56 -3.72
CA ASP A 126 -1.43 -3.05 -3.23
C ASP A 126 -1.05 -1.73 -3.93
N VAL A 127 -1.29 -1.64 -5.25
CA VAL A 127 -1.11 -0.40 -6.01
C VAL A 127 -2.03 0.72 -5.52
N PHE A 128 -3.31 0.42 -5.28
CA PHE A 128 -4.21 1.42 -4.74
C PHE A 128 -3.81 1.87 -3.32
N ARG A 129 -3.32 0.94 -2.50
CA ARG A 129 -2.76 1.26 -1.17
C ARG A 129 -1.57 2.22 -1.29
N THR A 130 -0.62 1.95 -2.19
CA THR A 130 0.52 2.82 -2.46
C THR A 130 0.08 4.19 -3.00
N TYR A 131 -0.91 4.23 -3.92
CA TYR A 131 -1.50 5.49 -4.39
C TYR A 131 -2.01 6.35 -3.23
N LEU A 132 -2.72 5.76 -2.26
CA LEU A 132 -3.19 6.47 -1.08
C LEU A 132 -2.05 7.02 -0.22
N LEU A 133 -0.95 6.29 -0.10
CA LEU A 133 0.22 6.74 0.66
C LEU A 133 0.85 7.98 0.01
N TYR A 134 1.00 8.00 -1.32
CA TYR A 134 1.45 9.18 -2.04
C TYR A 134 0.45 10.33 -1.92
N ALA A 135 -0.86 10.08 -2.06
CA ALA A 135 -1.91 11.09 -2.01
C ALA A 135 -1.99 11.82 -0.66
N GLN A 136 -1.53 11.20 0.42
CA GLN A 136 -1.40 11.83 1.73
C GLN A 136 -0.33 12.95 1.76
N ALA A 137 0.68 12.84 0.90
CA ALA A 137 1.75 13.84 0.79
C ALA A 137 1.48 14.82 -0.37
N SER A 138 1.13 14.32 -1.55
CA SER A 138 0.79 15.10 -2.74
C SER A 138 -0.05 14.26 -3.70
N VAL A 139 -1.17 14.85 -4.14
CA VAL A 139 -2.04 14.26 -5.17
C VAL A 139 -1.29 14.14 -6.50
N GLU A 140 -0.45 15.11 -6.83
CA GLU A 140 0.34 15.14 -8.06
C GLU A 140 1.33 13.95 -8.10
N LEU A 141 2.00 13.65 -6.99
CA LEU A 141 2.91 12.50 -6.89
C LEU A 141 2.13 11.18 -6.97
N ALA A 142 0.94 11.12 -6.38
CA ALA A 142 0.07 9.94 -6.47
C ALA A 142 -0.39 9.68 -7.91
N GLU A 143 -0.81 10.72 -8.64
CA GLU A 143 -1.21 10.60 -10.04
C GLU A 143 -0.01 10.22 -10.94
N MET A 144 1.17 10.79 -10.69
CA MET A 144 2.40 10.41 -11.38
C MET A 144 2.73 8.94 -11.14
N TYR A 145 2.70 8.47 -9.90
CA TYR A 145 2.92 7.07 -9.55
C TYR A 145 1.95 6.15 -10.31
N LEU A 146 0.66 6.46 -10.25
CA LEU A 146 -0.37 5.66 -10.90
C LEU A 146 -0.19 5.61 -12.41
N HIS A 147 0.10 6.77 -13.03
CA HIS A 147 0.35 6.86 -14.47
C HIS A 147 1.55 5.99 -14.88
N ILE A 148 2.67 6.09 -14.17
CA ILE A 148 3.87 5.29 -14.45
C ILE A 148 3.58 3.80 -14.27
N TYR A 149 2.86 3.43 -13.20
CA TYR A 149 2.51 2.03 -12.93
C TYR A 149 1.63 1.46 -14.04
N CYS A 150 0.54 2.14 -14.40
CA CYS A 150 -0.37 1.72 -15.47
C CYS A 150 0.36 1.58 -16.82
N ARG A 151 1.16 2.58 -17.19
CA ARG A 151 1.96 2.56 -18.43
C ARG A 151 2.91 1.34 -18.49
N ASN A 152 3.50 0.96 -17.36
CA ASN A 152 4.51 -0.09 -17.29
C ASN A 152 3.93 -1.51 -17.12
N THR A 153 2.64 -1.64 -16.81
CA THR A 153 2.00 -2.95 -16.53
C THR A 153 0.85 -3.27 -17.47
N GLY A 154 0.27 -2.25 -18.12
CA GLY A 154 -0.94 -2.38 -18.93
C GLY A 154 -2.24 -2.41 -18.10
N LEU A 155 -2.16 -2.36 -16.75
CA LEU A 155 -3.34 -2.23 -15.91
C LEU A 155 -3.97 -0.85 -16.11
N SER A 156 -5.29 -0.82 -16.17
CA SER A 156 -6.07 0.42 -16.23
C SER A 156 -6.27 1.02 -14.82
N ARG A 157 -6.53 2.33 -14.78
CA ARG A 157 -6.95 3.02 -13.55
C ARG A 157 -8.18 2.36 -12.93
N ASP A 158 -9.17 2.01 -13.74
CA ASP A 158 -10.44 1.45 -13.26
C ASP A 158 -10.25 0.09 -12.59
N GLU A 159 -9.36 -0.77 -13.11
CA GLU A 159 -9.00 -2.04 -12.49
C GLU A 159 -8.34 -1.86 -11.13
N ILE A 160 -7.58 -0.79 -10.92
CA ILE A 160 -6.95 -0.46 -9.64
C ILE A 160 -7.98 0.16 -8.70
N PHE A 161 -8.79 1.11 -9.18
CA PHE A 161 -9.74 1.86 -8.37
C PHE A 161 -10.99 1.07 -7.96
N GLN A 162 -11.26 -0.10 -8.56
CA GLN A 162 -12.28 -1.02 -8.02
C GLN A 162 -11.98 -1.44 -6.56
N TRP A 163 -10.70 -1.37 -6.14
CA TRP A 163 -10.28 -1.64 -4.78
C TRP A 163 -10.46 -0.46 -3.82
N ALA A 164 -10.79 0.73 -4.34
CA ALA A 164 -10.89 1.95 -3.53
C ALA A 164 -11.81 1.79 -2.31
N PRO A 165 -13.08 1.37 -2.41
CA PRO A 165 -13.95 1.27 -1.25
C PRO A 165 -13.41 0.30 -0.19
N ILE A 166 -12.77 -0.78 -0.61
CA ILE A 166 -12.26 -1.83 0.28
C ILE A 166 -11.03 -1.34 1.05
N ILE A 167 -10.05 -0.78 0.33
CA ILE A 167 -8.79 -0.30 0.94
C ILE A 167 -9.03 0.94 1.80
N ILE A 168 -9.87 1.87 1.37
CA ILE A 168 -10.24 3.05 2.17
C ILE A 168 -10.91 2.62 3.47
N ALA A 169 -11.90 1.71 3.41
CA ALA A 169 -12.57 1.21 4.59
C ALA A 169 -11.58 0.53 5.56
N ALA A 170 -10.71 -0.34 5.06
CA ALA A 170 -9.71 -1.00 5.89
C ALA A 170 -8.79 0.00 6.60
N ARG A 171 -8.35 1.07 5.91
CA ARG A 171 -7.51 2.13 6.49
C ARG A 171 -8.15 2.96 7.57
N LEU A 172 -9.48 3.00 7.67
CA LEU A 172 -10.17 3.68 8.78
C LEU A 172 -9.87 3.07 10.16
N THR A 173 -9.30 1.86 10.21
CA THR A 173 -8.83 1.22 11.45
C THR A 173 -7.46 1.72 11.91
N GLU A 174 -6.69 2.33 11.01
CA GLU A 174 -5.35 2.79 11.29
C GLU A 174 -5.37 4.13 12.04
N LYS A 175 -4.41 4.32 12.94
CA LYS A 175 -4.19 5.61 13.60
C LYS A 175 -3.43 6.53 12.64
N VAL A 176 -4.17 7.27 11.82
CA VAL A 176 -3.59 8.24 10.89
C VAL A 176 -3.68 9.67 11.45
N SER A 177 -2.82 10.57 10.96
CA SER A 177 -2.86 11.99 11.35
C SER A 177 -4.20 12.64 11.01
N ALA A 178 -4.50 13.79 11.62
CA ALA A 178 -5.75 14.52 11.37
C ALA A 178 -5.97 14.87 9.88
N ASN A 179 -4.91 15.33 9.20
CA ASN A 179 -4.97 15.67 7.77
C ASN A 179 -5.25 14.42 6.89
N ASN A 180 -4.65 13.29 7.23
CA ASN A 180 -4.89 12.04 6.51
C ASN A 180 -6.31 11.51 6.73
N ASN A 181 -6.90 11.76 7.91
CA ASN A 181 -8.30 11.45 8.18
C ASN A 181 -9.25 12.25 7.30
N GLU A 182 -8.95 13.51 7.01
CA GLU A 182 -9.77 14.36 6.13
C GLU A 182 -9.78 13.81 4.69
N LEU A 183 -8.61 13.49 4.15
CA LEU A 183 -8.49 12.84 2.84
C LEU A 183 -9.28 11.52 2.79
N LEU A 184 -9.09 10.64 3.79
CA LEU A 184 -9.81 9.36 3.85
C LEU A 184 -11.34 9.55 3.95
N ASN A 185 -11.80 10.53 4.73
CA ASN A 185 -13.23 10.83 4.82
C ASN A 185 -13.80 11.34 3.49
N LYS A 186 -13.08 12.19 2.77
CA LYS A 186 -13.47 12.65 1.43
C LYS A 186 -13.57 11.49 0.44
N LEU A 187 -12.55 10.62 0.42
CA LEU A 187 -12.53 9.45 -0.45
C LEU A 187 -13.62 8.43 -0.05
N MET A 188 -13.91 8.29 1.24
CA MET A 188 -14.99 7.43 1.71
C MET A 188 -16.35 7.89 1.17
N LEU A 189 -16.63 9.21 1.18
CA LEU A 189 -17.86 9.75 0.61
C LEU A 189 -17.95 9.52 -0.91
N GLN A 190 -16.82 9.50 -1.60
CA GLN A 190 -16.76 9.31 -3.05
C GLN A 190 -16.92 7.83 -3.46
N TYR A 191 -16.37 6.88 -2.71
CA TYR A 191 -16.24 5.48 -3.14
C TYR A 191 -17.03 4.47 -2.31
N CYS A 192 -17.48 4.81 -1.10
CA CYS A 192 -18.14 3.87 -0.18
C CYS A 192 -19.64 4.12 0.00
N ASN A 193 -20.23 5.06 -0.72
CA ASN A 193 -21.68 5.32 -0.71
C ASN A 193 -22.42 4.46 -1.74
#